data_81f4423af16fab29880dc290d03c88ca
#
_entry.id   81f4423af16fab29880dc290d03c88ca
#
_cell.length_a   1.000
_cell.length_b   1.000
_cell.length_c   1.000
_cell.angle_alpha   90.00
_cell.angle_beta   90.00
_cell.angle_gamma   90.00
#
_symmetry.space_group_name_H-M   'P 1'
#
loop_
_entity.id
_entity.type
_entity.pdbx_description
1 polymer ?
#
loop_
_entity_poly.entity_id
_entity_poly.type
_entity_poly.pdbx_seq_one_letter_code
_entity_poly.pdbx_strand_id
1 'polypeptide(L)'
;MRTVYLLISLALSVPVAALADEAAENEARLLSSTRQLTFAGKRAGEGYFSADGSKMIFQSEREKDNPFFQIYLIDLETGDTERISPGHGKTTCAWIHPGGKKVMFASTHSDPDARKKQEEALKRRAEGKEKRYSWDYDAFFDIYEYDLETKKSRNLTR
;
A
#
# COMPACT_ATOMS: atom_id res chain seq x y z
N MET A 1 36.93 38.05 -49.51
CA MET A 1 35.50 37.90 -49.14
C MET A 1 35.27 36.51 -48.57
N ARG A 2 35.03 36.40 -47.23
CA ARG A 2 34.72 35.12 -46.58
C ARG A 2 33.21 35.09 -46.30
N THR A 3 32.47 34.20 -46.96
CA THR A 3 31.04 34.00 -46.78
C THR A 3 30.84 33.15 -45.56
N VAL A 4 30.19 33.71 -44.53
CA VAL A 4 29.79 33.02 -43.29
C VAL A 4 28.39 32.44 -43.53
N TYR A 5 28.28 31.11 -43.50
CA TYR A 5 26.97 30.42 -43.51
C TYR A 5 26.44 30.30 -42.07
N LEU A 6 25.32 30.98 -41.80
CA LEU A 6 24.60 30.91 -40.57
C LEU A 6 23.67 29.67 -40.63
N LEU A 7 24.01 28.60 -39.91
CA LEU A 7 23.14 27.44 -39.72
C LEU A 7 22.12 27.75 -38.64
N ILE A 8 20.86 27.98 -39.03
CA ILE A 8 19.74 28.12 -38.11
C ILE A 8 19.23 26.71 -37.78
N SER A 9 19.54 26.20 -36.58
CA SER A 9 18.96 24.96 -36.05
C SER A 9 17.55 25.25 -35.57
N LEU A 10 16.55 24.78 -36.30
CA LEU A 10 15.14 24.83 -35.89
C LEU A 10 14.91 23.67 -34.88
N ALA A 11 14.92 23.98 -33.58
CA ALA A 11 14.53 23.02 -32.56
C ALA A 11 13.00 22.87 -32.59
N LEU A 12 12.49 21.72 -33.05
CA LEU A 12 11.09 21.35 -32.90
C LEU A 12 10.84 21.02 -31.39
N SER A 13 10.31 21.98 -30.66
CA SER A 13 9.78 21.74 -29.33
C SER A 13 8.37 21.17 -29.49
N VAL A 14 8.21 19.87 -29.26
CA VAL A 14 6.87 19.26 -29.10
C VAL A 14 6.30 19.80 -27.79
N PRO A 15 5.10 20.41 -27.78
CA PRO A 15 4.51 20.95 -26.56
C PRO A 15 4.18 19.79 -25.60
N VAL A 16 4.62 19.89 -24.36
CA VAL A 16 4.38 18.90 -23.29
C VAL A 16 2.88 18.58 -23.11
N ALA A 17 2.00 19.53 -23.40
CA ALA A 17 0.56 19.36 -23.42
C ALA A 17 0.06 18.29 -24.41
N ALA A 18 0.65 18.20 -25.60
CA ALA A 18 0.24 17.19 -26.60
C ALA A 18 0.55 15.76 -26.15
N LEU A 19 1.65 15.54 -25.42
CA LEU A 19 2.01 14.23 -24.87
C LEU A 19 1.10 13.83 -23.70
N ALA A 20 0.62 14.80 -22.93
CA ALA A 20 -0.30 14.55 -21.83
C ALA A 20 -1.72 14.16 -22.34
N ASP A 21 -2.20 14.79 -23.42
CA ASP A 21 -3.46 14.46 -24.04
C ASP A 21 -3.45 13.05 -24.66
N GLU A 22 -2.39 12.68 -25.36
CA GLU A 22 -2.25 11.34 -25.93
C GLU A 22 -2.18 10.25 -24.86
N ALA A 23 -1.50 10.50 -23.74
CA ALA A 23 -1.44 9.58 -22.62
C ALA A 23 -2.83 9.38 -21.98
N ALA A 24 -3.60 10.45 -21.81
CA ALA A 24 -4.95 10.40 -21.25
C ALA A 24 -5.94 9.65 -22.18
N GLU A 25 -5.85 9.86 -23.49
CA GLU A 25 -6.66 9.14 -24.47
C GLU A 25 -6.34 7.65 -24.50
N ASN A 26 -5.05 7.28 -24.43
CA ASN A 26 -4.63 5.88 -24.39
C ASN A 26 -5.07 5.18 -23.09
N GLU A 27 -5.00 5.88 -21.96
CA GLU A 27 -5.52 5.37 -20.68
C GLU A 27 -7.03 5.15 -20.74
N ALA A 28 -7.81 6.10 -21.25
CA ALA A 28 -9.26 6.03 -21.36
C ALA A 28 -9.76 4.87 -22.25
N ARG A 29 -8.94 4.39 -23.18
CA ARG A 29 -9.25 3.21 -24.01
C ARG A 29 -9.18 1.90 -23.24
N LEU A 30 -8.36 1.82 -22.19
CA LEU A 30 -8.09 0.61 -21.40
C LEU A 30 -8.76 0.64 -20.04
N LEU A 31 -8.90 1.82 -19.43
CA LEU A 31 -9.42 2.03 -18.10
C LEU A 31 -10.64 2.96 -18.16
N SER A 32 -11.81 2.44 -17.78
CA SER A 32 -13.03 3.23 -17.65
C SER A 32 -13.48 3.28 -16.19
N SER A 33 -14.06 4.39 -15.78
CA SER A 33 -14.64 4.56 -14.43
C SER A 33 -13.65 4.30 -13.28
N THR A 34 -12.39 4.68 -13.47
CA THR A 34 -11.36 4.56 -12.43
C THR A 34 -11.76 5.36 -11.18
N ARG A 35 -11.72 4.73 -10.01
CA ARG A 35 -12.12 5.30 -8.73
C ARG A 35 -11.06 5.06 -7.66
N GLN A 36 -10.67 6.11 -6.93
CA GLN A 36 -9.85 5.98 -5.74
C GLN A 36 -10.69 5.41 -4.60
N LEU A 37 -10.21 4.33 -3.94
CA LEU A 37 -10.93 3.66 -2.85
C LEU A 37 -10.43 4.08 -1.46
N THR A 38 -9.20 4.58 -1.34
CA THR A 38 -8.59 4.93 -0.05
C THR A 38 -8.07 6.36 -0.05
N PHE A 39 -8.41 7.13 0.98
CA PHE A 39 -8.08 8.56 1.09
C PHE A 39 -7.24 8.88 2.34
N ALA A 40 -7.12 7.93 3.27
CA ALA A 40 -6.40 8.10 4.52
C ALA A 40 -5.08 7.34 4.50
N GLY A 41 -4.12 7.82 5.32
CA GLY A 41 -2.82 7.21 5.47
C GLY A 41 -1.77 7.79 4.53
N LYS A 42 -0.53 7.34 4.70
CA LYS A 42 0.62 7.80 3.92
C LYS A 42 0.76 7.00 2.63
N ARG A 43 0.44 5.71 2.68
CA ARG A 43 0.46 4.78 1.53
C ARG A 43 -0.48 3.61 1.78
N ALA A 44 -1.00 3.04 0.70
CA ALA A 44 -1.82 1.84 0.70
C ALA A 44 -1.46 0.97 -0.50
N GLY A 45 -1.70 -0.32 -0.41
CA GLY A 45 -1.43 -1.27 -1.51
C GLY A 45 -1.89 -2.68 -1.19
N GLU A 46 -1.62 -3.59 -2.12
CA GLU A 46 -1.95 -5.02 -2.02
C GLU A 46 -3.39 -5.27 -1.57
N GLY A 47 -4.35 -4.76 -2.36
CA GLY A 47 -5.78 -4.94 -2.11
C GLY A 47 -6.31 -6.21 -2.77
N TYR A 48 -7.10 -7.00 -2.01
CA TYR A 48 -7.76 -8.22 -2.48
C TYR A 48 -9.25 -8.18 -2.13
N PHE A 49 -10.10 -8.46 -3.11
CA PHE A 49 -11.54 -8.47 -2.93
C PHE A 49 -12.02 -9.73 -2.19
N SER A 50 -13.14 -9.60 -1.46
CA SER A 50 -13.92 -10.74 -1.01
C SER A 50 -14.53 -11.48 -2.20
N ALA A 51 -14.91 -12.76 -1.99
CA ALA A 51 -15.46 -13.59 -3.05
C ALA A 51 -16.76 -13.03 -3.65
N ASP A 52 -17.54 -12.29 -2.87
CA ASP A 52 -18.77 -11.61 -3.28
C ASP A 52 -18.55 -10.20 -3.83
N GLY A 53 -17.30 -9.69 -3.77
CA GLY A 53 -16.95 -8.35 -4.22
C GLY A 53 -17.42 -7.21 -3.32
N SER A 54 -18.02 -7.49 -2.15
CA SER A 54 -18.55 -6.47 -1.24
C SER A 54 -17.48 -5.79 -0.40
N LYS A 55 -16.35 -6.45 -0.19
CA LYS A 55 -15.25 -5.98 0.69
C LYS A 55 -13.91 -6.08 0.00
N MET A 56 -12.96 -5.29 0.46
CA MET A 56 -11.55 -5.40 0.07
C MET A 56 -10.67 -5.36 1.33
N ILE A 57 -9.74 -6.32 1.43
CA ILE A 57 -8.68 -6.28 2.43
C ILE A 57 -7.42 -5.69 1.80
N PHE A 58 -6.72 -4.83 2.52
CA PHE A 58 -5.53 -4.15 2.00
C PHE A 58 -4.58 -3.77 3.12
N GLN A 59 -3.34 -3.47 2.76
CA GLN A 59 -2.37 -2.94 3.70
C GLN A 59 -2.25 -1.42 3.55
N SER A 60 -2.08 -0.72 4.68
CA SER A 60 -1.89 0.72 4.68
C SER A 60 -1.07 1.19 5.88
N GLU A 61 -0.28 2.24 5.67
CA GLU A 61 0.41 2.97 6.72
C GLU A 61 -0.48 4.15 7.16
N ARG A 62 -1.23 3.98 8.26
CA ARG A 62 -2.19 4.96 8.79
C ARG A 62 -1.96 5.33 10.25
N GLU A 63 -1.28 4.46 10.99
CA GLU A 63 -1.03 4.68 12.42
C GLU A 63 0.08 5.70 12.61
N LYS A 64 -0.14 6.69 13.48
CA LYS A 64 0.83 7.77 13.74
C LYS A 64 2.11 7.27 14.40
N ASP A 65 1.96 6.25 15.23
CA ASP A 65 3.00 5.65 16.04
C ASP A 65 3.58 4.37 15.43
N ASN A 66 3.11 3.95 14.26
CA ASN A 66 3.62 2.80 13.54
C ASN A 66 3.95 3.14 12.08
N PRO A 67 5.23 3.14 11.67
CA PRO A 67 5.64 3.44 10.31
C PRO A 67 5.52 2.24 9.37
N PHE A 68 5.05 1.10 9.87
CA PHE A 68 4.87 -0.13 9.09
C PHE A 68 3.43 -0.27 8.62
N PHE A 69 3.22 -1.03 7.56
CA PHE A 69 1.88 -1.37 7.13
C PHE A 69 1.09 -2.09 8.22
N GLN A 70 -0.19 -1.80 8.27
CA GLN A 70 -1.19 -2.54 9.01
C GLN A 70 -2.28 -3.00 8.04
N ILE A 71 -3.04 -4.01 8.42
CA ILE A 71 -4.10 -4.60 7.60
C ILE A 71 -5.44 -3.97 7.93
N TYR A 72 -6.16 -3.59 6.87
CA TYR A 72 -7.48 -2.96 6.94
C TYR A 72 -8.46 -3.70 6.04
N LEU A 73 -9.71 -3.73 6.46
CA LEU A 73 -10.85 -4.19 5.68
C LEU A 73 -11.74 -2.98 5.38
N ILE A 74 -12.06 -2.77 4.11
CA ILE A 74 -13.00 -1.75 3.67
C ILE A 74 -14.27 -2.43 3.16
N ASP A 75 -15.42 -1.92 3.56
CA ASP A 75 -16.72 -2.19 2.96
C ASP A 75 -16.86 -1.28 1.72
N LEU A 76 -17.11 -1.86 0.55
CA LEU A 76 -17.10 -1.12 -0.72
C LEU A 76 -18.42 -0.41 -1.00
N GLU A 77 -19.48 -0.73 -0.27
CA GLU A 77 -20.76 -0.05 -0.35
C GLU A 77 -20.78 1.21 0.52
N THR A 78 -20.36 1.08 1.78
CA THR A 78 -20.39 2.19 2.75
C THR A 78 -19.10 3.03 2.74
N GLY A 79 -17.97 2.43 2.36
CA GLY A 79 -16.64 3.04 2.50
C GLY A 79 -16.04 2.90 3.91
N ASP A 80 -16.74 2.25 4.84
CA ASP A 80 -16.26 2.04 6.20
C ASP A 80 -15.00 1.19 6.20
N THR A 81 -14.01 1.60 6.97
CA THR A 81 -12.72 0.93 7.04
C THR A 81 -12.37 0.57 8.48
N GLU A 82 -12.14 -0.72 8.72
CA GLU A 82 -11.74 -1.28 10.02
C GLU A 82 -10.29 -1.80 9.96
N ARG A 83 -9.49 -1.52 11.01
CA ARG A 83 -8.19 -2.18 11.15
C ARG A 83 -8.37 -3.59 11.70
N ILE A 84 -7.77 -4.58 11.02
CA ILE A 84 -7.81 -6.00 11.37
C ILE A 84 -6.57 -6.40 12.17
N SER A 85 -5.39 -5.91 11.80
CA SER A 85 -4.14 -6.24 12.48
C SER A 85 -3.99 -5.52 13.83
N PRO A 86 -3.12 -6.00 14.73
CA PRO A 86 -3.00 -5.48 16.11
C PRO A 86 -2.58 -4.01 16.25
N GLY A 87 -2.05 -3.38 15.19
CA GLY A 87 -1.63 -1.98 15.21
C GLY A 87 -0.15 -1.77 15.59
N HIS A 88 0.59 -2.83 15.84
CA HIS A 88 2.02 -2.79 16.10
C HIS A 88 2.75 -3.90 15.36
N GLY A 89 4.07 -3.74 15.23
CA GLY A 89 4.89 -4.59 14.38
C GLY A 89 4.63 -4.36 12.88
N LYS A 90 5.28 -5.16 12.06
CA LYS A 90 5.09 -5.18 10.61
C LYS A 90 3.96 -6.11 10.26
N THR A 91 3.11 -5.74 9.29
CA THR A 91 2.12 -6.66 8.70
C THR A 91 2.13 -6.52 7.19
N THR A 92 1.76 -7.59 6.49
CA THR A 92 1.70 -7.61 5.02
C THR A 92 0.82 -8.75 4.50
N CYS A 93 0.50 -8.72 3.20
CA CYS A 93 -0.06 -9.84 2.43
C CYS A 93 -1.32 -10.45 3.07
N ALA A 94 -2.37 -9.66 3.17
CA ALA A 94 -3.62 -10.14 3.74
C ALA A 94 -4.53 -10.77 2.66
N TRP A 95 -5.40 -11.67 3.09
CA TRP A 95 -6.35 -12.35 2.21
C TRP A 95 -7.64 -12.69 2.96
N ILE A 96 -8.79 -12.61 2.27
CA ILE A 96 -10.11 -12.97 2.81
C ILE A 96 -10.42 -14.42 2.44
N HIS A 97 -10.77 -15.25 3.41
CA HIS A 97 -11.24 -16.60 3.17
C HIS A 97 -12.51 -16.56 2.30
N PRO A 98 -12.70 -17.47 1.31
CA PRO A 98 -13.87 -17.47 0.44
C PRO A 98 -15.21 -17.47 1.16
N GLY A 99 -15.27 -18.05 2.37
CA GLY A 99 -16.47 -18.01 3.23
C GLY A 99 -16.75 -16.65 3.87
N GLY A 100 -15.93 -15.62 3.64
CA GLY A 100 -16.18 -14.24 4.09
C GLY A 100 -16.02 -13.97 5.59
N LYS A 101 -15.80 -15.00 6.42
CA LYS A 101 -15.78 -14.85 7.90
C LYS A 101 -14.40 -14.71 8.51
N LYS A 102 -13.37 -15.02 7.77
CA LYS A 102 -12.00 -15.05 8.26
C LYS A 102 -11.06 -14.36 7.29
N VAL A 103 -9.98 -13.82 7.82
CA VAL A 103 -8.89 -13.25 7.05
C VAL A 103 -7.57 -13.83 7.53
N MET A 104 -6.57 -13.85 6.64
CA MET A 104 -5.19 -14.20 6.98
C MET A 104 -4.27 -13.03 6.66
N PHE A 105 -3.19 -12.92 7.41
CA PHE A 105 -2.12 -11.95 7.13
C PHE A 105 -0.81 -12.40 7.78
N ALA A 106 0.31 -11.95 7.22
CA ALA A 106 1.62 -12.11 7.83
C ALA A 106 1.89 -10.97 8.81
N SER A 107 2.49 -11.27 9.98
CA SER A 107 2.78 -10.26 10.99
C SER A 107 3.93 -10.63 11.91
N THR A 108 4.67 -9.60 12.37
CA THR A 108 5.70 -9.70 13.41
C THR A 108 5.24 -9.19 14.78
N HIS A 109 3.94 -9.02 15.00
CA HIS A 109 3.44 -8.42 16.25
C HIS A 109 3.76 -9.24 17.51
N SER A 110 4.07 -10.54 17.37
CA SER A 110 4.54 -11.41 18.46
C SER A 110 6.03 -11.30 18.75
N ASP A 111 6.80 -10.52 17.97
CA ASP A 111 8.18 -10.21 18.27
C ASP A 111 8.26 -9.39 19.57
N PRO A 112 9.02 -9.84 20.60
CA PRO A 112 9.22 -9.07 21.82
C PRO A 112 9.75 -7.65 21.59
N ASP A 113 10.53 -7.46 20.52
CA ASP A 113 11.13 -6.19 20.14
C ASP A 113 10.29 -5.40 19.10
N ALA A 114 9.08 -5.85 18.74
CA ALA A 114 8.27 -5.22 17.69
C ALA A 114 8.08 -3.71 17.90
N ARG A 115 7.75 -3.28 19.12
CA ARG A 115 7.57 -1.85 19.47
C ARG A 115 8.87 -1.06 19.44
N LYS A 116 9.96 -1.63 19.92
CA LYS A 116 11.28 -1.01 19.86
C LYS A 116 11.72 -0.79 18.40
N LYS A 117 11.58 -1.80 17.57
CA LYS A 117 11.87 -1.69 16.11
C LYS A 117 11.02 -0.58 15.45
N GLN A 118 9.78 -0.42 15.86
CA GLN A 118 8.85 0.61 15.42
C GLN A 118 9.32 2.01 15.82
N GLU A 119 9.67 2.22 17.10
CA GLU A 119 10.22 3.48 17.62
C GLU A 119 11.52 3.87 16.92
N GLU A 120 12.44 2.92 16.73
CA GLU A 120 13.68 3.15 16.00
C GLU A 120 13.45 3.54 14.54
N ALA A 121 12.44 2.96 13.89
CA ALA A 121 12.07 3.32 12.52
C ALA A 121 11.48 4.73 12.44
N LEU A 122 10.63 5.12 13.39
CA LEU A 122 10.11 6.49 13.51
C LEU A 122 11.21 7.50 13.75
N LYS A 123 12.16 7.18 14.65
CA LYS A 123 13.32 8.04 14.92
C LYS A 123 14.17 8.24 13.67
N ARG A 124 14.50 7.17 12.94
CA ARG A 124 15.25 7.28 11.67
C ARG A 124 14.51 8.16 10.65
N ARG A 125 13.18 8.03 10.58
CA ARG A 125 12.35 8.86 9.70
C ARG A 125 12.41 10.33 10.09
N ALA A 126 12.30 10.65 11.37
CA ALA A 126 12.39 12.02 11.88
C ALA A 126 13.77 12.65 11.61
N GLU A 127 14.84 11.84 11.59
CA GLU A 127 16.20 12.26 11.24
C GLU A 127 16.48 12.33 9.72
N GLY A 128 15.47 12.09 8.87
CA GLY A 128 15.65 12.04 7.40
C GLY A 128 16.48 10.84 6.92
N LYS A 129 16.65 9.80 7.75
CA LYS A 129 17.41 8.57 7.49
C LYS A 129 16.50 7.39 7.16
N GLU A 130 15.33 7.64 6.59
CA GLU A 130 14.41 6.60 6.20
C GLU A 130 15.05 5.69 5.14
N LYS A 131 15.03 4.37 5.37
CA LYS A 131 15.54 3.42 4.39
C LYS A 131 14.57 3.36 3.21
N ARG A 132 15.12 3.28 1.99
CA ARG A 132 14.32 2.93 0.82
C ARG A 132 13.61 1.60 1.07
N TYR A 133 12.36 1.50 0.64
CA TYR A 133 11.62 0.24 0.71
C TYR A 133 12.42 -0.90 0.08
N SER A 134 12.55 -1.99 0.81
CA SER A 134 13.13 -3.26 0.33
C SER A 134 12.37 -4.40 1.00
N TRP A 135 12.38 -5.57 0.38
CA TRP A 135 11.90 -6.79 1.04
C TRP A 135 12.69 -7.03 2.31
N ASP A 136 11.97 -7.20 3.41
CA ASP A 136 12.54 -7.32 4.75
C ASP A 136 12.21 -8.71 5.30
N TYR A 137 13.22 -9.56 5.33
CA TYR A 137 13.11 -10.87 5.98
C TYR A 137 13.26 -10.69 7.48
N ASP A 138 12.18 -10.94 8.21
CA ASP A 138 12.18 -10.91 9.67
C ASP A 138 11.77 -12.29 10.18
N ALA A 139 12.62 -12.92 11.01
CA ALA A 139 12.41 -14.26 11.54
C ALA A 139 11.14 -14.38 12.42
N PHE A 140 10.57 -13.26 12.82
CA PHE A 140 9.34 -13.19 13.60
C PHE A 140 8.07 -13.07 12.74
N PHE A 141 8.16 -13.11 11.41
CA PHE A 141 6.97 -13.20 10.59
C PHE A 141 6.31 -14.56 10.76
N ASP A 142 5.08 -14.53 11.25
CA ASP A 142 4.16 -15.65 11.31
C ASP A 142 2.89 -15.35 10.53
N ILE A 143 2.15 -16.40 10.15
CA ILE A 143 0.83 -16.29 9.54
C ILE A 143 -0.24 -16.33 10.63
N TYR A 144 -1.13 -15.37 10.59
CA TYR A 144 -2.26 -15.27 11.51
C TYR A 144 -3.58 -15.38 10.78
N GLU A 145 -4.50 -16.13 11.35
CA GLU A 145 -5.92 -16.13 11.02
C GLU A 145 -6.63 -15.18 11.99
N TYR A 146 -7.51 -14.34 11.47
CA TYR A 146 -8.37 -13.48 12.26
C TYR A 146 -9.83 -13.75 11.90
N ASP A 147 -10.65 -14.00 12.89
CA ASP A 147 -12.08 -14.23 12.76
C ASP A 147 -12.83 -12.91 12.87
N LEU A 148 -13.54 -12.53 11.79
CA LEU A 148 -14.24 -11.24 11.69
C LEU A 148 -15.45 -11.10 12.62
N GLU A 149 -16.03 -12.23 13.04
CA GLU A 149 -17.21 -12.26 13.90
C GLU A 149 -16.79 -12.18 15.38
N THR A 150 -15.85 -13.03 15.78
CA THR A 150 -15.39 -13.11 17.17
C THR A 150 -14.29 -12.12 17.53
N LYS A 151 -13.70 -11.46 16.51
CA LYS A 151 -12.56 -10.53 16.64
C LYS A 151 -11.31 -11.17 17.28
N LYS A 152 -11.14 -12.47 17.12
CA LYS A 152 -10.01 -13.23 17.69
C LYS A 152 -9.00 -13.61 16.62
N SER A 153 -7.72 -13.52 16.99
CA SER A 153 -6.59 -13.92 16.15
C SER A 153 -6.00 -15.25 16.64
N ARG A 154 -5.53 -16.06 15.71
CA ARG A 154 -4.81 -17.31 15.95
C ARG A 154 -3.55 -17.36 15.09
N ASN A 155 -2.40 -17.68 15.70
CA ASN A 155 -1.18 -17.96 14.97
C ASN A 155 -1.27 -19.36 14.32
N LEU A 156 -0.97 -19.44 13.01
CA LEU A 156 -1.05 -20.69 12.25
C LEU A 156 0.31 -21.37 12.05
N THR A 157 1.42 -20.66 12.25
CA THR A 157 2.78 -21.14 11.94
C THR A 157 3.62 -21.48 13.18
N ARG A 158 3.07 -21.27 14.37
CA ARG A 158 3.66 -21.70 15.65
C ARG A 158 2.79 -22.71 16.36
#